data_988afa2d179e5c6986f80d8fd482ca22
#
_entry.id   988afa2d179e5c6986f80d8fd482ca22
#
_cell.length_a   1.000
_cell.length_b   1.000
_cell.length_c   1.000
_cell.angle_alpha   90.00
_cell.angle_beta   90.00
_cell.angle_gamma   90.00
#
_symmetry.space_group_name_H-M   'P 1'
#
loop_
_entity.id
_entity.type
_entity.pdbx_description
1 polymer ?
#
loop_
_entity_poly.entity_id
_entity_poly.type
_entity_poly.pdbx_seq_one_letter_code
_entity_poly.pdbx_strand_id
1 'polypeptide(L)'
;MGKRYLLTNDDGIYARGLNTLYRELSQDADCLVVAPEVEQSAVGHAITLFRPIMVRVARKNGSTIGYAVKGTPADCVKLGIRELSDRPIDLVVSGINLGANVGINVIYSGTVSAATEGIIMGVP
;
A
#
# COMPACT_ATOMS: atom_id res chain seq x y z
N MET A 1 11.23 19.71 -6.41
CA MET A 1 10.76 18.33 -6.42
C MET A 1 9.31 18.25 -6.02
N GLY A 2 8.56 17.43 -6.70
CA GLY A 2 7.15 17.26 -6.42
C GLY A 2 6.84 16.46 -5.16
N LYS A 3 5.58 16.27 -4.89
CA LYS A 3 5.09 15.44 -3.79
C LYS A 3 5.44 13.97 -4.03
N ARG A 4 5.65 13.23 -2.94
CA ARG A 4 5.85 11.79 -3.00
C ARG A 4 4.71 11.09 -2.27
N TYR A 5 4.01 10.24 -2.99
CA TYR A 5 2.89 9.49 -2.47
C TYR A 5 3.26 8.02 -2.31
N LEU A 6 2.78 7.41 -1.25
CA LEU A 6 2.87 5.97 -1.05
C LEU A 6 1.52 5.35 -1.37
N LEU A 7 1.49 4.48 -2.37
CA LEU A 7 0.27 3.81 -2.80
C LEU A 7 0.27 2.36 -2.35
N THR A 8 -0.84 1.91 -1.80
CA THR A 8 -1.03 0.52 -1.39
C THR A 8 -2.49 0.11 -1.58
N ASN A 9 -2.80 -1.15 -1.29
CA ASN A 9 -4.16 -1.68 -1.34
C ASN A 9 -4.25 -2.96 -0.52
N ASP A 10 -5.42 -3.58 -0.45
CA ASP A 10 -5.55 -4.91 0.13
C ASP A 10 -5.86 -5.99 -0.92
N ASP A 11 -6.06 -5.62 -2.16
CA ASP A 11 -6.36 -6.57 -3.24
C ASP A 11 -5.10 -7.20 -3.85
N GLY A 12 -3.93 -6.65 -3.58
CA GLY A 12 -2.67 -7.16 -4.10
C GLY A 12 -2.02 -6.25 -5.12
N ILE A 13 -0.70 -6.38 -5.28
CA ILE A 13 0.10 -5.48 -6.11
C ILE A 13 -0.29 -5.49 -7.60
N TYR A 14 -0.84 -6.59 -8.08
CA TYR A 14 -1.23 -6.70 -9.48
C TYR A 14 -2.70 -6.33 -9.73
N ALA A 15 -3.41 -5.87 -8.71
CA ALA A 15 -4.81 -5.51 -8.83
C ALA A 15 -5.02 -4.30 -9.74
N ARG A 16 -6.10 -4.35 -10.51
CA ARG A 16 -6.43 -3.30 -11.48
C ARG A 16 -6.64 -1.95 -10.81
N GLY A 17 -7.29 -1.94 -9.64
CA GLY A 17 -7.59 -0.70 -8.91
C GLY A 17 -6.32 0.05 -8.51
N LEU A 18 -5.31 -0.66 -8.06
CA LEU A 18 -4.03 -0.06 -7.70
C LEU A 18 -3.30 0.48 -8.93
N ASN A 19 -3.33 -0.27 -10.02
CA ASN A 19 -2.71 0.16 -11.27
C ASN A 19 -3.36 1.43 -11.81
N THR A 20 -4.70 1.51 -11.74
CA THR A 20 -5.43 2.69 -12.16
C THR A 20 -5.07 3.89 -11.29
N LEU A 21 -5.00 3.69 -9.98
CA LEU A 21 -4.62 4.73 -9.03
C LEU A 21 -3.21 5.26 -9.34
N TYR A 22 -2.26 4.37 -9.57
CA TYR A 22 -0.90 4.75 -9.90
C TYR A 22 -0.86 5.57 -11.19
N ARG A 23 -1.58 5.13 -12.21
CA ARG A 23 -1.60 5.81 -13.51
C ARG A 23 -2.10 7.24 -13.38
N GLU A 24 -3.13 7.44 -12.58
CA GLU A 24 -3.72 8.77 -12.41
C GLU A 24 -2.86 9.67 -11.53
N LEU A 25 -2.40 9.18 -10.40
CA LEU A 25 -1.66 10.01 -9.45
C LEU A 25 -0.22 10.26 -9.89
N SER A 26 0.38 9.37 -10.66
CA SER A 26 1.76 9.56 -11.10
C SER A 26 1.92 10.68 -12.13
N GLN A 27 0.82 11.20 -12.66
CA GLN A 27 0.87 12.36 -13.55
C GLN A 27 1.25 13.64 -12.78
N ASP A 28 0.92 13.72 -11.51
CA ASP A 28 1.10 14.92 -10.70
C ASP A 28 2.07 14.75 -9.54
N ALA A 29 2.47 13.52 -9.25
CA ALA A 29 3.29 13.22 -8.08
C ALA A 29 4.22 12.05 -8.38
N ASP A 30 5.27 11.93 -7.59
CA ASP A 30 6.13 10.76 -7.60
C ASP A 30 5.48 9.70 -6.70
N CYS A 31 5.18 8.55 -7.25
CA CYS A 31 4.44 7.51 -6.54
C CYS A 31 5.30 6.28 -6.29
N LEU A 32 5.39 5.89 -5.02
CA LEU A 32 6.00 4.65 -4.60
C LEU A 32 4.88 3.65 -4.33
N VAL A 33 4.91 2.50 -4.99
CA VAL A 33 3.90 1.46 -4.80
C VAL A 33 4.50 0.37 -3.92
N VAL A 34 3.86 0.12 -2.78
CA VAL A 34 4.21 -0.97 -1.87
C VAL A 34 2.91 -1.66 -1.46
N ALA A 35 2.70 -2.86 -1.91
CA ALA A 35 1.41 -3.54 -1.74
C ALA A 35 1.60 -5.02 -1.44
N PRO A 36 0.58 -5.66 -0.85
CA PRO A 36 0.64 -7.10 -0.59
C PRO A 36 0.85 -7.89 -1.87
N GLU A 37 1.60 -8.98 -1.76
CA GLU A 37 1.83 -9.87 -2.89
C GLU A 37 0.53 -10.49 -3.39
N VAL A 38 -0.38 -10.82 -2.47
CA VAL A 38 -1.68 -11.41 -2.77
C VAL A 38 -2.76 -10.71 -1.96
N GLU A 39 -4.02 -10.92 -2.34
CA GLU A 39 -5.16 -10.33 -1.66
C GLU A 39 -5.14 -10.60 -0.15
N GLN A 40 -5.49 -9.57 0.62
CA GLN A 40 -5.46 -9.58 2.08
C GLN A 40 -6.83 -9.28 2.67
N SER A 41 -7.88 -9.84 2.12
CA SER A 41 -9.25 -9.60 2.58
C SER A 41 -9.42 -9.95 4.05
N ALA A 42 -10.12 -9.09 4.80
CA ALA A 42 -10.55 -9.32 6.18
C ALA A 42 -9.44 -9.52 7.20
N VAL A 43 -8.21 -9.04 6.93
CA VAL A 43 -7.10 -9.17 7.90
C VAL A 43 -7.07 -8.07 8.95
N GLY A 44 -7.81 -6.97 8.76
CA GLY A 44 -7.81 -5.85 9.69
C GLY A 44 -6.48 -5.13 9.76
N HIS A 45 -6.24 -4.43 10.88
CA HIS A 45 -5.00 -3.71 11.12
C HIS A 45 -4.01 -4.64 11.83
N ALA A 46 -3.29 -5.45 11.05
CA ALA A 46 -2.32 -6.38 11.59
C ALA A 46 -0.91 -6.03 11.07
N ILE A 47 0.06 -6.09 11.96
CA ILE A 47 1.48 -5.91 11.64
C ILE A 47 2.21 -7.19 12.03
N THR A 48 3.06 -7.67 11.14
CA THR A 48 3.85 -8.87 11.38
C THR A 48 5.00 -8.55 12.33
N LEU A 49 4.99 -9.17 13.51
CA LEU A 49 5.96 -8.89 14.57
C LEU A 49 7.00 -10.00 14.78
N PHE A 50 6.65 -11.25 14.50
CA PHE A 50 7.44 -12.40 14.94
C PHE A 50 8.15 -13.16 13.85
N ARG A 51 8.10 -12.69 12.61
CA ARG A 51 8.82 -13.31 11.51
C ARG A 51 9.22 -12.24 10.49
N PRO A 52 10.28 -12.52 9.73
CA PRO A 52 10.71 -11.58 8.69
C PRO A 52 9.62 -11.33 7.67
N ILE A 53 9.51 -10.07 7.22
CA ILE A 53 8.61 -9.71 6.14
C ILE A 53 9.39 -9.82 4.84
N MET A 54 8.88 -10.61 3.90
CA MET A 54 9.51 -10.79 2.60
C MET A 54 9.07 -9.70 1.64
N VAL A 55 10.04 -9.06 1.01
CA VAL A 55 9.80 -7.99 0.05
C VAL A 55 10.51 -8.34 -1.26
N ARG A 56 9.82 -8.17 -2.38
CA ARG A 56 10.45 -8.32 -3.68
C ARG A 56 10.04 -7.20 -4.63
N VAL A 57 10.88 -6.93 -5.61
CA VAL A 57 10.53 -5.99 -6.67
C VAL A 57 9.50 -6.66 -7.57
N ALA A 58 8.36 -6.01 -7.76
CA ALA A 58 7.29 -6.52 -8.61
C ALA A 58 7.42 -5.93 -10.02
N ARG A 59 7.32 -6.78 -11.03
CA ARG A 59 7.45 -6.38 -12.42
C ARG A 59 6.25 -6.85 -13.23
N LYS A 60 5.92 -6.09 -14.27
CA LYS A 60 4.88 -6.44 -15.21
C LYS A 60 5.34 -6.01 -16.59
N ASN A 61 5.34 -6.95 -17.57
CA ASN A 61 5.78 -6.67 -18.93
C ASN A 61 7.19 -6.05 -18.98
N GLY A 62 8.08 -6.53 -18.12
CA GLY A 62 9.46 -6.06 -18.07
C GLY A 62 9.70 -4.77 -17.32
N SER A 63 8.64 -4.09 -16.87
CA SER A 63 8.75 -2.83 -16.13
C SER A 63 8.51 -3.05 -14.64
N THR A 64 9.27 -2.35 -13.82
CA THR A 64 9.07 -2.37 -12.36
C THR A 64 7.81 -1.57 -12.02
N ILE A 65 6.90 -2.19 -11.27
CA ILE A 65 5.66 -1.52 -10.84
C ILE A 65 5.68 -1.15 -9.37
N GLY A 66 6.59 -1.71 -8.58
CA GLY A 66 6.69 -1.40 -7.16
C GLY A 66 7.29 -2.55 -6.37
N TYR A 67 6.96 -2.58 -5.09
CA TYR A 67 7.42 -3.63 -4.18
C TYR A 67 6.24 -4.48 -3.73
N ALA A 68 6.38 -5.79 -3.88
CA ALA A 68 5.39 -6.75 -3.40
C ALA A 68 5.83 -7.27 -2.04
N VAL A 69 4.94 -7.26 -1.08
CA VAL A 69 5.22 -7.61 0.30
C VAL A 69 4.40 -8.82 0.72
N LYS A 70 5.05 -9.83 1.30
CA LYS A 70 4.34 -10.92 1.96
C LYS A 70 3.90 -10.46 3.34
N GLY A 71 2.85 -9.66 3.37
CA GLY A 71 2.34 -9.07 4.60
C GLY A 71 1.06 -8.33 4.36
N THR A 72 0.60 -7.64 5.40
CA THR A 72 -0.64 -6.88 5.36
C THR A 72 -0.43 -5.51 4.71
N PRO A 73 -1.53 -4.81 4.32
CA PRO A 73 -1.41 -3.42 3.87
C PRO A 73 -0.73 -2.51 4.91
N ALA A 74 -1.00 -2.71 6.20
CA ALA A 74 -0.32 -1.93 7.24
C ALA A 74 1.18 -2.18 7.25
N ASP A 75 1.63 -3.44 7.05
CA ASP A 75 3.04 -3.75 6.88
C ASP A 75 3.64 -3.01 5.70
N CYS A 76 2.91 -2.94 4.59
CA CYS A 76 3.37 -2.24 3.38
C CYS A 76 3.59 -0.75 3.64
N VAL A 77 2.68 -0.10 4.36
CA VAL A 77 2.80 1.31 4.70
C VAL A 77 4.01 1.54 5.59
N LYS A 78 4.17 0.72 6.61
CA LYS A 78 5.30 0.84 7.55
C LYS A 78 6.62 0.69 6.83
N LEU A 79 6.76 -0.34 5.99
CA LEU A 79 7.98 -0.57 5.23
C LEU A 79 8.24 0.55 4.21
N GLY A 80 7.18 1.00 3.54
CA GLY A 80 7.29 2.06 2.55
C GLY A 80 7.83 3.34 3.15
N ILE A 81 7.31 3.73 4.32
CA ILE A 81 7.73 4.96 4.98
C ILE A 81 9.14 4.83 5.57
N ARG A 82 9.43 3.71 6.23
CA ARG A 82 10.68 3.57 6.98
C ARG A 82 11.86 3.07 6.18
N GLU A 83 11.64 2.17 5.24
CA GLU A 83 12.74 1.43 4.61
C GLU A 83 12.85 1.62 3.10
N LEU A 84 11.73 1.71 2.39
CA LEU A 84 11.75 1.63 0.93
C LEU A 84 11.76 2.98 0.24
N SER A 85 11.33 4.04 0.90
CA SER A 85 11.36 5.36 0.31
C SER A 85 12.70 6.03 0.58
N ASP A 86 13.28 6.63 -0.46
CA ASP A 86 14.53 7.37 -0.35
C ASP A 86 14.34 8.81 0.14
N ARG A 87 13.10 9.20 0.37
CA ARG A 87 12.75 10.54 0.86
C ARG A 87 11.39 10.49 1.57
N PRO A 88 11.05 11.56 2.33
CA PRO A 88 9.79 11.56 3.07
C PRO A 88 8.56 11.37 2.19
N ILE A 89 7.58 10.63 2.72
CA ILE A 89 6.28 10.43 2.08
C ILE A 89 5.35 11.55 2.52
N ASP A 90 4.70 12.19 1.56
CA ASP A 90 3.77 13.29 1.83
C ASP A 90 2.33 12.81 2.06
N LEU A 91 1.96 11.69 1.45
CA LEU A 91 0.59 11.19 1.52
C LEU A 91 0.58 9.67 1.32
N VAL A 92 -0.22 8.98 2.11
CA VAL A 92 -0.51 7.56 1.92
C VAL A 92 -1.89 7.43 1.28
N VAL A 93 -1.97 6.72 0.16
CA VAL A 93 -3.23 6.48 -0.53
C VAL A 93 -3.46 4.97 -0.60
N SER A 94 -4.56 4.51 -0.05
CA SER A 94 -4.91 3.10 -0.01
C SER A 94 -6.15 2.83 -0.85
N GLY A 95 -6.01 2.06 -1.91
CA GLY A 95 -7.10 1.72 -2.82
C GLY A 95 -6.58 1.45 -4.24
N ILE A 96 -7.41 1.39 -5.24
CA ILE A 96 -8.88 1.47 -5.17
C ILE A 96 -9.39 0.08 -4.83
N ASN A 97 -10.20 -0.02 -3.79
CA ASN A 97 -10.70 -1.30 -3.30
C ASN A 97 -11.76 -1.87 -4.24
N LEU A 98 -11.75 -3.19 -4.40
CA LEU A 98 -12.71 -3.88 -5.27
C LEU A 98 -14.13 -3.86 -4.70
N GLY A 99 -14.29 -3.81 -3.38
CA GLY A 99 -15.59 -3.81 -2.73
C GLY A 99 -15.82 -2.56 -1.89
N ALA A 100 -17.03 -2.43 -1.35
CA ALA A 100 -17.37 -1.32 -0.46
C ALA A 100 -16.83 -1.56 0.95
N ASN A 101 -16.38 -0.49 1.61
CA ASN A 101 -15.94 -0.53 3.01
C ASN A 101 -16.98 0.18 3.86
N VAL A 102 -17.95 -0.57 4.39
CA VAL A 102 -19.05 -0.01 5.18
C VAL A 102 -19.26 -0.80 6.46
N GLY A 103 -19.65 -0.12 7.54
CA GLY A 103 -19.98 -0.74 8.81
C GLY A 103 -18.81 -1.53 9.40
N ILE A 104 -19.05 -2.78 9.79
CA ILE A 104 -18.04 -3.66 10.37
C ILE A 104 -16.91 -3.93 9.37
N ASN A 105 -17.22 -3.94 8.09
CA ASN A 105 -16.21 -4.17 7.05
C ASN A 105 -15.15 -3.07 7.06
N VAL A 106 -15.50 -1.85 7.41
CA VAL A 106 -14.53 -0.76 7.54
C VAL A 106 -13.50 -1.09 8.62
N ILE A 107 -13.96 -1.61 9.76
CA ILE A 107 -13.07 -1.95 10.89
C ILE A 107 -12.05 -3.02 10.49
N TYR A 108 -12.46 -4.00 9.70
CA TYR A 108 -11.61 -5.12 9.31
C TYR A 108 -10.97 -4.96 7.94
N SER A 109 -11.19 -3.82 7.28
CA SER A 109 -10.65 -3.59 5.94
C SER A 109 -9.14 -3.34 5.97
N GLY A 110 -8.40 -4.06 5.14
CA GLY A 110 -6.98 -3.80 4.96
C GLY A 110 -6.72 -2.45 4.31
N THR A 111 -7.65 -1.98 3.45
CA THR A 111 -7.55 -0.66 2.82
C THR A 111 -7.55 0.45 3.87
N VAL A 112 -8.51 0.39 4.78
CA VAL A 112 -8.63 1.39 5.86
C VAL A 112 -7.46 1.26 6.84
N SER A 113 -7.05 0.04 7.16
CA SER A 113 -5.93 -0.22 8.07
C SER A 113 -4.63 0.37 7.56
N ALA A 114 -4.38 0.30 6.26
CA ALA A 114 -3.18 0.88 5.66
C ALA A 114 -3.16 2.41 5.83
N ALA A 115 -4.29 3.06 5.56
CA ALA A 115 -4.41 4.51 5.73
C ALA A 115 -4.23 4.89 7.21
N THR A 116 -4.81 4.10 8.12
CA THR A 116 -4.67 4.31 9.57
C THR A 116 -3.21 4.19 10.00
N GLU A 117 -2.49 3.20 9.47
CA GLU A 117 -1.06 3.05 9.78
C GLU A 117 -0.27 4.28 9.33
N GLY A 118 -0.59 4.84 8.18
CA GLY A 118 0.03 6.07 7.71
C GLY A 118 -0.12 7.19 8.74
N ILE A 119 -1.34 7.38 9.25
CA ILE A 119 -1.63 8.41 10.25
C ILE A 119 -0.84 8.14 11.54
N ILE A 120 -0.80 6.89 12.01
CA ILE A 120 -0.04 6.51 13.19
C ILE A 120 1.44 6.86 13.02
N MET A 121 1.97 6.72 11.82
CA MET A 121 3.37 7.03 11.50
C MET A 121 3.58 8.50 11.16
N GLY A 122 2.57 9.35 11.27
CA GLY A 122 2.67 10.78 11.05
C GLY A 122 2.52 11.23 9.60
N VAL A 123 1.99 10.39 8.74
CA VAL A 123 1.76 10.71 7.32
C VAL A 123 0.26 10.67 7.02
N PRO A 124 -0.29 11.71 6.41
CA PRO A 124 -1.70 11.71 5.96
C PRO A 124 -2.05 10.57 5.02
#